data_a1818e8d40df763d724a5f5d0794f432
#
_entry.id   a1818e8d40df763d724a5f5d0794f432
#
_cell.length_a   1.000
_cell.length_b   1.000
_cell.length_c   1.000
_cell.angle_alpha   90.00
_cell.angle_beta   90.00
_cell.angle_gamma   90.00
#
_symmetry.space_group_name_H-M   'P 1'
#
loop_
_entity.id
_entity.type
_entity.pdbx_description
1 polymer ?
#
loop_
_entity_poly.entity_id
_entity_poly.type
_entity_poly.pdbx_seq_one_letter_code
_entity_poly.pdbx_strand_id
1 'polypeptide(L)'
;DLPDASFAGQQETYLNIRGLEQLLRTCKRVLASLFTDRAIHYRVDKGFGHMDIALSIGIQKMVRSDIASSGVMFTLDTESGFRDVVMITAAYGLGENVVQGAVNPDEFLVYKPTLEQGHRPIIRRNLGEKAIKMIYTKDPVTAEATRNVEVIKTLRDKFAIDEDEILQL
;
A
#
# COMPACT_ATOMS: atom_id res chain seq x y z
N ASP A 1 -3.70 16.09 -5.89
CA ASP A 1 -5.00 15.98 -6.57
C ASP A 1 -5.65 17.36 -6.62
N LEU A 2 -6.39 17.63 -7.68
CA LEU A 2 -7.22 18.81 -7.84
C LEU A 2 -8.65 18.50 -7.36
N PRO A 3 -9.49 19.52 -7.03
CA PRO A 3 -10.86 19.27 -6.58
C PRO A 3 -11.67 18.37 -7.52
N ASP A 4 -11.46 18.51 -8.83
CA ASP A 4 -12.21 17.80 -9.86
C ASP A 4 -11.38 16.73 -10.62
N ALA A 5 -10.15 16.44 -10.16
CA ALA A 5 -9.26 15.49 -10.81
C ALA A 5 -8.37 14.75 -9.81
N SER A 6 -8.49 13.43 -9.74
CA SER A 6 -7.60 12.56 -8.97
C SER A 6 -6.55 11.94 -9.86
N PHE A 7 -5.29 12.03 -9.45
CA PHE A 7 -4.15 11.42 -10.13
C PHE A 7 -3.69 10.12 -9.45
N ALA A 8 -4.46 9.64 -8.48
CA ALA A 8 -4.16 8.39 -7.77
C ALA A 8 -4.02 7.22 -8.75
N GLY A 9 -2.95 6.45 -8.62
CA GLY A 9 -2.65 5.31 -9.47
C GLY A 9 -2.35 5.64 -10.94
N GLN A 10 -2.14 6.90 -11.31
CA GLN A 10 -1.78 7.31 -12.67
C GLN A 10 -0.29 7.06 -12.97
N GLN A 11 0.56 7.17 -11.97
CA GLN A 11 2.01 7.11 -12.10
C GLN A 11 2.55 5.80 -11.54
N GLU A 12 3.77 5.43 -11.98
CA GLU A 12 4.43 4.20 -11.59
C GLU A 12 5.17 4.33 -10.25
N THR A 13 5.14 3.27 -9.47
CA THR A 13 5.93 3.09 -8.25
C THR A 13 6.94 1.97 -8.45
N TYR A 14 8.18 2.21 -8.03
CA TYR A 14 9.27 1.23 -8.13
C TYR A 14 9.81 0.89 -6.75
N LEU A 15 9.89 -0.38 -6.43
CA LEU A 15 10.35 -0.89 -5.15
C LEU A 15 11.79 -1.44 -5.23
N ASN A 16 12.45 -1.56 -4.08
CA ASN A 16 13.77 -2.19 -3.94
C ASN A 16 14.87 -1.57 -4.83
N ILE A 17 14.84 -0.25 -5.01
CA ILE A 17 15.85 0.48 -5.77
C ILE A 17 17.14 0.59 -4.94
N ARG A 18 18.28 0.23 -5.53
CA ARG A 18 19.58 0.19 -4.84
C ARG A 18 20.66 0.93 -5.61
N GLY A 19 21.36 1.83 -4.91
CA GLY A 19 22.47 2.59 -5.46
C GLY A 19 22.04 3.71 -6.41
N LEU A 20 22.98 4.64 -6.66
CA LEU A 20 22.71 5.87 -7.39
C LEU A 20 22.35 5.63 -8.86
N GLU A 21 23.04 4.69 -9.51
CA GLU A 21 22.79 4.41 -10.94
C GLU A 21 21.37 3.90 -11.18
N GLN A 22 20.92 2.93 -10.38
CA GLN A 22 19.56 2.39 -10.49
C GLN A 22 18.53 3.48 -10.13
N LEU A 23 18.81 4.29 -9.11
CA LEU A 23 17.94 5.40 -8.74
C LEU A 23 17.74 6.38 -9.89
N LEU A 24 18.82 6.86 -10.50
CA LEU A 24 18.74 7.81 -11.63
C LEU A 24 18.01 7.23 -12.85
N ARG A 25 18.25 5.95 -13.13
CA ARG A 25 17.51 5.23 -14.19
C ARG A 25 16.03 5.14 -13.88
N THR A 26 15.69 4.85 -12.62
CA THR A 26 14.28 4.75 -12.18
C THR A 26 13.59 6.10 -12.19
N CYS A 27 14.25 7.18 -11.79
CA CYS A 27 13.68 8.53 -11.90
C CYS A 27 13.28 8.87 -13.34
N LYS A 28 14.11 8.51 -14.31
CA LYS A 28 13.75 8.68 -15.74
C LYS A 28 12.52 7.86 -16.13
N ARG A 29 12.37 6.63 -15.60
CA ARG A 29 11.19 5.79 -15.86
C ARG A 29 9.93 6.38 -15.22
N VAL A 30 10.04 6.92 -13.99
CA VAL A 30 8.92 7.61 -13.33
C VAL A 30 8.46 8.81 -14.18
N LEU A 31 9.38 9.64 -14.69
CA LEU A 31 9.03 10.73 -15.60
C LEU A 31 8.42 10.23 -16.91
N ALA A 32 8.93 9.13 -17.47
CA ALA A 32 8.37 8.51 -18.68
C ALA A 32 6.94 7.97 -18.45
N SER A 33 6.55 7.64 -17.21
CA SER A 33 5.17 7.19 -16.92
C SER A 33 4.11 8.27 -17.15
N LEU A 34 4.50 9.53 -17.28
CA LEU A 34 3.60 10.60 -17.73
C LEU A 34 3.09 10.38 -19.17
N PHE A 35 3.77 9.57 -19.97
CA PHE A 35 3.47 9.33 -21.37
C PHE A 35 3.00 7.90 -21.66
N THR A 36 2.52 7.19 -20.63
CA THR A 36 1.78 5.94 -20.82
C THR A 36 0.41 6.22 -21.44
N ASP A 37 -0.15 5.26 -22.17
CA ASP A 37 -1.47 5.37 -22.80
C ASP A 37 -2.54 5.81 -21.81
N ARG A 38 -2.52 5.23 -20.60
CA ARG A 38 -3.43 5.59 -19.51
C ARG A 38 -3.31 7.05 -19.08
N ALA A 39 -2.08 7.55 -18.89
CA ALA A 39 -1.83 8.93 -18.48
C ALA A 39 -2.19 9.93 -19.58
N ILE A 40 -1.93 9.59 -20.83
CA ILE A 40 -2.30 10.40 -22.01
C ILE A 40 -3.82 10.47 -22.12
N HIS A 41 -4.50 9.32 -22.08
CA HIS A 41 -5.97 9.25 -22.19
C HIS A 41 -6.65 10.07 -21.10
N TYR A 42 -6.22 9.90 -19.86
CA TYR A 42 -6.76 10.68 -18.73
C TYR A 42 -6.61 12.19 -18.94
N ARG A 43 -5.47 12.67 -19.44
CA ARG A 43 -5.28 14.10 -19.72
C ARG A 43 -6.18 14.60 -20.84
N VAL A 44 -6.36 13.80 -21.89
CA VAL A 44 -7.29 14.13 -22.99
C VAL A 44 -8.71 14.29 -22.43
N ASP A 45 -9.17 13.33 -21.63
CA ASP A 45 -10.52 13.36 -21.04
C ASP A 45 -10.73 14.56 -20.11
N LYS A 46 -9.68 14.98 -19.40
CA LYS A 46 -9.72 16.13 -18.48
C LYS A 46 -9.35 17.47 -19.13
N GLY A 47 -8.96 17.48 -20.40
CA GLY A 47 -8.59 18.69 -21.13
C GLY A 47 -7.25 19.33 -20.71
N PHE A 48 -6.33 18.54 -20.12
CA PHE A 48 -5.00 19.03 -19.73
C PHE A 48 -4.02 18.95 -20.91
N GLY A 49 -3.22 20.02 -21.10
CA GLY A 49 -2.12 20.01 -22.05
C GLY A 49 -1.04 18.99 -21.68
N HIS A 50 -0.53 18.23 -22.66
CA HIS A 50 0.45 17.18 -22.38
C HIS A 50 1.79 17.69 -21.85
N MET A 51 2.15 18.92 -22.19
CA MET A 51 3.42 19.56 -21.79
C MET A 51 3.26 20.51 -20.59
N ASP A 52 2.03 20.76 -20.14
CA ASP A 52 1.72 21.68 -19.03
C ASP A 52 1.65 20.97 -17.68
N ILE A 53 2.21 19.78 -17.60
CA ILE A 53 2.19 18.94 -16.42
C ILE A 53 3.56 18.87 -15.75
N ALA A 54 3.55 18.77 -14.43
CA ALA A 54 4.73 18.51 -13.62
C ALA A 54 4.52 17.28 -12.75
N LEU A 55 5.60 16.54 -12.50
CA LEU A 55 5.61 15.36 -11.64
C LEU A 55 6.71 15.50 -10.60
N SER A 56 6.34 15.38 -9.32
CA SER A 56 7.29 15.25 -8.23
C SER A 56 7.62 13.77 -8.00
N ILE A 57 8.91 13.47 -7.82
CA ILE A 57 9.39 12.13 -7.52
C ILE A 57 9.72 12.03 -6.04
N GLY A 58 8.96 11.24 -5.30
CA GLY A 58 9.26 10.90 -3.91
C GLY A 58 10.23 9.74 -3.83
N ILE A 59 11.34 9.91 -3.13
CA ILE A 59 12.31 8.85 -2.85
C ILE A 59 12.26 8.55 -1.37
N GLN A 60 11.80 7.34 -1.01
CA GLN A 60 11.62 6.94 0.37
C GLN A 60 12.50 5.73 0.71
N LYS A 61 13.09 5.74 1.90
CA LYS A 61 13.75 4.56 2.44
C LYS A 61 12.71 3.48 2.67
N MET A 62 12.95 2.29 2.09
CA MET A 62 12.04 1.15 2.23
C MET A 62 11.97 0.65 3.66
N VAL A 63 10.75 0.51 4.18
CA VAL A 63 10.50 -0.20 5.44
C VAL A 63 10.61 -1.72 5.19
N ARG A 64 11.21 -2.45 6.12
CA ARG A 64 11.46 -3.90 6.00
C ARG A 64 10.21 -4.72 6.35
N SER A 65 9.07 -4.36 5.77
CA SER A 65 7.83 -5.13 5.92
C SER A 65 7.87 -6.49 5.21
N ASP A 66 8.85 -6.73 4.34
CA ASP A 66 9.10 -8.06 3.75
C ASP A 66 9.34 -9.17 4.79
N ILE A 67 9.82 -8.82 5.99
CA ILE A 67 10.01 -9.72 7.14
C ILE A 67 9.01 -9.48 8.28
N ALA A 68 8.04 -8.62 8.07
CA ALA A 68 7.00 -8.22 9.02
C ALA A 68 5.64 -8.16 8.32
N SER A 69 4.83 -7.18 8.68
CA SER A 69 3.49 -6.95 8.13
C SER A 69 3.36 -5.54 7.55
N SER A 70 2.36 -5.35 6.72
CA SER A 70 1.94 -4.08 6.15
C SER A 70 0.43 -4.07 5.98
N GLY A 71 -0.14 -2.89 5.81
CA GLY A 71 -1.57 -2.76 5.66
C GLY A 71 -2.00 -1.36 5.25
N VAL A 72 -3.29 -1.12 5.30
CA VAL A 72 -3.91 0.18 5.06
C VAL A 72 -4.81 0.52 6.24
N MET A 73 -4.82 1.79 6.60
CA MET A 73 -5.67 2.31 7.67
C MET A 73 -6.54 3.44 7.14
N PHE A 74 -7.83 3.39 7.47
CA PHE A 74 -8.80 4.43 7.17
C PHE A 74 -9.40 4.96 8.47
N THR A 75 -9.56 6.27 8.56
CA THR A 75 -10.15 6.93 9.73
C THR A 75 -11.69 6.88 9.76
N LEU A 76 -12.28 6.02 8.96
CA LEU A 76 -13.71 5.72 8.91
C LEU A 76 -13.92 4.31 8.31
N ASP A 77 -15.10 3.77 8.47
CA ASP A 77 -15.52 2.58 7.70
C ASP A 77 -15.83 2.98 6.26
N THR A 78 -15.06 2.48 5.32
CA THR A 78 -15.16 2.83 3.89
C THR A 78 -16.42 2.28 3.21
N GLU A 79 -17.08 1.27 3.78
CA GLU A 79 -18.31 0.69 3.23
C GLU A 79 -19.55 1.46 3.68
N SER A 80 -19.68 1.73 4.99
CA SER A 80 -20.86 2.40 5.56
C SER A 80 -20.71 3.92 5.69
N GLY A 81 -19.47 4.44 5.61
CA GLY A 81 -19.14 5.85 5.89
C GLY A 81 -19.16 6.20 7.38
N PHE A 82 -19.25 5.21 8.29
CA PHE A 82 -19.29 5.44 9.73
C PHE A 82 -17.95 6.00 10.22
N ARG A 83 -17.99 7.20 10.84
CA ARG A 83 -16.80 8.00 11.16
C ARG A 83 -16.15 7.69 12.52
N ASP A 84 -16.87 7.04 13.43
CA ASP A 84 -16.39 6.81 14.79
C ASP A 84 -15.53 5.54 14.91
N VAL A 85 -15.06 5.00 13.79
CA VAL A 85 -14.13 3.87 13.76
C VAL A 85 -12.87 4.20 12.97
N VAL A 86 -11.80 3.48 13.31
CA VAL A 86 -10.63 3.29 12.46
C VAL A 86 -10.72 1.87 11.90
N MET A 87 -10.68 1.75 10.57
CA MET A 87 -10.58 0.49 9.86
C MET A 87 -9.12 0.22 9.53
N ILE A 88 -8.61 -0.93 9.95
CA ILE A 88 -7.22 -1.35 9.71
C ILE A 88 -7.25 -2.67 8.97
N THR A 89 -6.48 -2.78 7.89
CA THR A 89 -6.19 -4.07 7.23
C THR A 89 -4.73 -4.41 7.41
N ALA A 90 -4.40 -5.71 7.55
CA ALA A 90 -3.02 -6.16 7.70
C ALA A 90 -2.76 -7.48 6.99
N ALA A 91 -1.60 -7.60 6.35
CA ALA A 91 -1.10 -8.83 5.76
C ALA A 91 0.41 -8.91 5.91
N TYR A 92 0.98 -10.11 5.76
CA TYR A 92 2.43 -10.29 5.78
C TYR A 92 3.09 -9.76 4.52
N GLY A 93 4.32 -9.24 4.67
CA GLY A 93 5.14 -8.79 3.55
C GLY A 93 4.91 -7.34 3.14
N LEU A 94 5.35 -6.99 1.93
CA LEU A 94 5.25 -5.65 1.37
C LEU A 94 3.79 -5.29 1.05
N GLY A 95 3.43 -4.03 1.27
CA GLY A 95 2.05 -3.54 1.19
C GLY A 95 1.42 -3.53 -0.20
N GLU A 96 2.21 -3.74 -1.25
CA GLU A 96 1.71 -3.70 -2.64
C GLU A 96 0.58 -4.72 -2.88
N ASN A 97 0.70 -5.94 -2.34
CA ASN A 97 -0.36 -6.95 -2.45
C ASN A 97 -1.68 -6.53 -1.80
N VAL A 98 -1.63 -5.77 -0.71
CA VAL A 98 -2.83 -5.24 -0.04
C VAL A 98 -3.47 -4.16 -0.90
N VAL A 99 -2.68 -3.21 -1.39
CA VAL A 99 -3.17 -2.10 -2.22
C VAL A 99 -3.74 -2.57 -3.56
N GLN A 100 -3.14 -3.60 -4.16
CA GLN A 100 -3.60 -4.20 -5.42
C GLN A 100 -4.77 -5.18 -5.24
N GLY A 101 -5.17 -5.51 -4.00
CA GLY A 101 -6.19 -6.51 -3.74
C GLY A 101 -5.77 -7.94 -4.07
N ALA A 102 -4.45 -8.20 -4.17
CA ALA A 102 -3.90 -9.51 -4.51
C ALA A 102 -3.90 -10.49 -3.32
N VAL A 103 -4.12 -9.99 -2.13
CA VAL A 103 -4.19 -10.77 -0.89
C VAL A 103 -5.47 -10.42 -0.14
N ASN A 104 -6.08 -11.42 0.52
CA ASN A 104 -7.17 -11.22 1.46
C ASN A 104 -6.56 -10.97 2.86
N PRO A 105 -6.54 -9.70 3.34
CA PRO A 105 -5.88 -9.33 4.59
C PRO A 105 -6.74 -9.61 5.81
N ASP A 106 -6.14 -9.53 6.99
CA ASP A 106 -6.89 -9.37 8.24
C ASP A 106 -7.54 -8.00 8.28
N GLU A 107 -8.68 -7.90 8.97
CA GLU A 107 -9.42 -6.64 9.12
C GLU A 107 -9.76 -6.40 10.59
N PHE A 108 -9.61 -5.15 11.02
CA PHE A 108 -9.92 -4.73 12.38
C PHE A 108 -10.72 -3.42 12.34
N LEU A 109 -11.69 -3.31 13.24
CA LEU A 109 -12.36 -2.04 13.51
C LEU A 109 -12.10 -1.63 14.97
N VAL A 110 -11.58 -0.42 15.13
CA VAL A 110 -11.32 0.19 16.43
C VAL A 110 -12.28 1.35 16.64
N TYR A 111 -13.02 1.34 17.75
CA TYR A 111 -14.02 2.38 18.03
C TYR A 111 -13.38 3.56 18.77
N LYS A 112 -13.32 4.72 18.10
CA LYS A 112 -12.59 5.91 18.55
C LYS A 112 -13.04 6.45 19.91
N PRO A 113 -14.36 6.64 20.18
CA PRO A 113 -14.78 7.32 21.41
C PRO A 113 -14.34 6.62 22.68
N THR A 114 -14.28 5.29 22.68
CA THR A 114 -13.82 4.52 23.85
C THR A 114 -12.30 4.36 23.87
N LEU A 115 -11.63 4.41 22.71
CA LEU A 115 -10.17 4.48 22.64
C LEU A 115 -9.65 5.76 23.30
N GLU A 116 -10.27 6.89 23.02
CA GLU A 116 -9.95 8.19 23.64
C GLU A 116 -10.11 8.19 25.16
N GLN A 117 -10.95 7.32 25.69
CA GLN A 117 -11.16 7.11 27.14
C GLN A 117 -10.14 6.14 27.74
N GLY A 118 -9.16 5.66 26.96
CA GLY A 118 -8.13 4.73 27.40
C GLY A 118 -8.54 3.25 27.45
N HIS A 119 -9.67 2.89 26.81
CA HIS A 119 -10.06 1.50 26.64
C HIS A 119 -9.37 0.84 25.45
N ARG A 120 -9.58 -0.47 25.31
CA ARG A 120 -9.03 -1.28 24.18
C ARG A 120 -10.16 -1.74 23.24
N PRO A 121 -10.76 -0.85 22.44
CA PRO A 121 -12.04 -1.08 21.77
C PRO A 121 -11.88 -1.65 20.36
N ILE A 122 -11.23 -2.78 20.22
CA ILE A 122 -11.24 -3.52 18.95
C ILE A 122 -12.59 -4.24 18.85
N ILE A 123 -13.55 -3.65 18.14
CA ILE A 123 -14.94 -4.12 18.06
C ILE A 123 -15.19 -5.17 16.99
N ARG A 124 -14.29 -5.32 16.02
CA ARG A 124 -14.34 -6.37 14.99
C ARG A 124 -12.95 -6.85 14.64
N ARG A 125 -12.82 -8.15 14.43
CA ARG A 125 -11.59 -8.82 13.98
C ARG A 125 -11.99 -9.91 12.99
N ASN A 126 -11.54 -9.78 11.75
CA ASN A 126 -11.73 -10.78 10.71
C ASN A 126 -10.38 -11.32 10.30
N LEU A 127 -10.20 -12.63 10.40
CA LEU A 127 -8.98 -13.30 9.97
C LEU A 127 -9.01 -13.48 8.45
N GLY A 128 -8.06 -12.86 7.76
CA GLY A 128 -7.87 -13.01 6.33
C GLY A 128 -7.17 -14.31 5.95
N GLU A 129 -7.30 -14.71 4.69
CA GLU A 129 -6.62 -15.91 4.21
C GLU A 129 -5.09 -15.73 4.13
N LYS A 130 -4.60 -14.56 3.76
CA LYS A 130 -3.19 -14.19 3.67
C LYS A 130 -2.32 -15.24 2.95
N ALA A 131 -2.86 -15.81 1.84
CA ALA A 131 -2.24 -16.94 1.14
C ALA A 131 -0.83 -16.65 0.64
N ILE A 132 -0.58 -15.40 0.22
CA ILE A 132 0.71 -14.95 -0.32
C ILE A 132 1.23 -13.72 0.40
N LYS A 133 2.55 -13.53 0.36
CA LYS A 133 3.22 -12.30 0.76
C LYS A 133 4.27 -11.89 -0.25
N MET A 134 4.46 -10.59 -0.42
CA MET A 134 5.53 -10.06 -1.27
C MET A 134 6.80 -9.82 -0.46
N ILE A 135 7.92 -10.25 -0.98
CA ILE A 135 9.25 -10.06 -0.38
C ILE A 135 10.23 -9.48 -1.39
N TYR A 136 11.32 -8.90 -0.91
CA TYR A 136 12.42 -8.48 -1.78
C TYR A 136 13.14 -9.69 -2.38
N THR A 137 13.52 -9.58 -3.65
CA THR A 137 14.45 -10.54 -4.26
C THR A 137 15.87 -10.23 -3.78
N LYS A 138 16.65 -11.28 -3.55
CA LYS A 138 18.08 -11.14 -3.20
C LYS A 138 18.98 -11.08 -4.43
N ASP A 139 18.44 -11.46 -5.58
CA ASP A 139 19.22 -11.57 -6.82
C ASP A 139 19.29 -10.21 -7.53
N PRO A 140 20.51 -9.63 -7.67
CA PRO A 140 20.70 -8.38 -8.39
C PRO A 140 20.58 -8.55 -9.92
N VAL A 141 20.49 -9.77 -10.42
CA VAL A 141 20.51 -10.09 -11.87
C VAL A 141 19.09 -10.22 -12.40
N THR A 142 18.12 -10.62 -11.58
CA THR A 142 16.71 -10.69 -12.02
C THR A 142 16.12 -9.29 -12.14
N ALA A 143 15.41 -9.02 -13.23
CA ALA A 143 14.71 -7.76 -13.46
C ALA A 143 13.62 -7.46 -12.41
N GLU A 144 13.25 -8.46 -11.62
CA GLU A 144 12.21 -8.37 -10.59
C GLU A 144 12.79 -7.95 -9.24
N ALA A 145 12.40 -6.78 -8.79
CA ALA A 145 12.80 -6.22 -7.49
C ALA A 145 12.14 -6.94 -6.30
N THR A 146 10.97 -7.54 -6.52
CA THR A 146 10.14 -8.23 -5.52
C THR A 146 9.56 -9.51 -6.10
N ARG A 147 9.10 -10.41 -5.26
CA ARG A 147 8.38 -11.61 -5.67
C ARG A 147 7.34 -12.02 -4.63
N ASN A 148 6.28 -12.67 -5.07
CA ASN A 148 5.32 -13.31 -4.19
C ASN A 148 5.82 -14.71 -3.76
N VAL A 149 5.60 -15.02 -2.48
CA VAL A 149 5.83 -16.34 -1.89
C VAL A 149 4.61 -16.75 -1.08
N GLU A 150 4.37 -18.05 -0.98
CA GLU A 150 3.30 -18.58 -0.14
C GLU A 150 3.57 -18.32 1.35
N VAL A 151 2.51 -18.03 2.10
CA VAL A 151 2.55 -17.92 3.56
C VAL A 151 2.22 -19.29 4.14
N ILE A 152 3.08 -19.78 5.04
CA ILE A 152 2.88 -21.09 5.70
C ILE A 152 1.58 -21.07 6.52
N LYS A 153 0.90 -22.22 6.60
CA LYS A 153 -0.41 -22.33 7.23
C LYS A 153 -0.42 -21.81 8.68
N THR A 154 0.60 -22.09 9.44
CA THR A 154 0.71 -21.65 10.85
C THR A 154 0.73 -20.13 11.05
N LEU A 155 1.13 -19.37 10.03
CA LEU A 155 1.02 -17.91 10.01
C LEU A 155 -0.34 -17.45 9.47
N ARG A 156 -0.89 -18.14 8.47
CA ARG A 156 -2.21 -17.82 7.93
C ARG A 156 -3.32 -17.96 8.96
N ASP A 157 -3.18 -18.91 9.89
CA ASP A 157 -4.14 -19.19 10.98
C ASP A 157 -4.00 -18.20 12.17
N LYS A 158 -3.17 -17.15 12.02
CA LYS A 158 -2.96 -16.09 13.04
C LYS A 158 -3.12 -14.71 12.39
N PHE A 159 -3.47 -13.72 13.20
CA PHE A 159 -3.43 -12.33 12.78
C PHE A 159 -2.00 -11.88 12.47
N ALA A 160 -1.86 -11.05 11.44
CA ALA A 160 -0.56 -10.53 10.99
C ALA A 160 0.02 -9.44 11.90
N ILE A 161 -0.83 -8.84 12.74
CA ILE A 161 -0.48 -7.88 13.79
C ILE A 161 -1.24 -8.23 15.07
N ASP A 162 -0.67 -7.91 16.21
CA ASP A 162 -1.28 -8.17 17.52
C ASP A 162 -2.15 -6.99 18.00
N GLU A 163 -2.77 -7.16 19.16
CA GLU A 163 -3.68 -6.17 19.71
C GLU A 163 -2.97 -4.88 20.13
N ASP A 164 -1.75 -4.97 20.64
CA ASP A 164 -0.98 -3.81 21.06
C ASP A 164 -0.53 -3.01 19.83
N GLU A 165 -0.11 -3.68 18.77
CA GLU A 165 0.22 -3.07 17.48
C GLU A 165 -1.00 -2.36 16.86
N ILE A 166 -2.19 -2.99 16.90
CA ILE A 166 -3.44 -2.39 16.38
C ILE A 166 -3.78 -1.09 17.12
N LEU A 167 -3.62 -1.07 18.45
CA LEU A 167 -3.98 0.09 19.27
C LEU A 167 -2.91 1.18 19.29
N GLN A 168 -1.69 0.87 18.84
CA GLN A 168 -0.60 1.83 18.69
C GLN A 168 -0.66 2.60 17.36
N LEU A 169 -1.29 2.02 16.34
CA LEU A 169 -1.50 2.65 15.04
C LEU A 169 -2.54 3.78 15.12
#